data_572a171f503d299c7be8acf5988412db
#
_entry.id   572a171f503d299c7be8acf5988412db
#
_cell.length_a   1.000
_cell.length_b   1.000
_cell.length_c   1.000
_cell.angle_alpha   90.00
_cell.angle_beta   90.00
_cell.angle_gamma   90.00
#
_symmetry.space_group_name_H-M   'P 1'
#
loop_
_entity.id
_entity.type
_entity.pdbx_description
1 polymer ?
#
loop_
_entity_poly.entity_id
_entity_poly.type
_entity_poly.pdbx_seq_one_letter_code
_entity_poly.pdbx_strand_id
1 'polypeptide(L)'
;VTEPRKMNVESFNLDHTAVAAPFIRLADRKELPHGDVLTKFDVRFTQPNVAHLEMDAVHSIEHSFAECVRDHSAQVIDFGPMGCQTGFYLIMSGDHAPEDIRDLVLATMAQMLELTEVPAANEVQCGWGAHHSLDAMRAAVEEFTAHADELLAVMR
;
A
#
# COMPACT_ATOMS: atom_id res chain seq x y z
N VAL A 1 20.96 8.70 -23.59
CA VAL A 1 20.44 8.61 -22.22
C VAL A 1 21.16 7.48 -21.51
N THR A 2 21.87 7.80 -20.43
CA THR A 2 22.56 6.79 -19.62
C THR A 2 21.53 6.03 -18.78
N GLU A 3 21.65 4.71 -18.76
CA GLU A 3 20.82 3.91 -17.85
C GLU A 3 21.08 4.31 -16.40
N PRO A 4 20.06 4.40 -15.55
CA PRO A 4 20.24 4.67 -14.14
C PRO A 4 21.12 3.58 -13.51
N ARG A 5 22.03 4.00 -12.64
CA ARG A 5 22.88 3.07 -11.92
C ARG A 5 22.04 2.23 -10.94
N LYS A 6 22.44 0.97 -10.73
CA LYS A 6 21.81 0.12 -9.72
C LYS A 6 21.95 0.74 -8.32
N MET A 7 20.83 0.86 -7.63
CA MET A 7 20.72 1.42 -6.29
C MET A 7 20.58 0.33 -5.23
N ASN A 8 20.91 0.65 -3.98
CA ASN A 8 20.75 -0.29 -2.87
C ASN A 8 19.28 -0.52 -2.50
N VAL A 9 18.46 0.50 -2.68
CA VAL A 9 17.01 0.41 -2.39
C VAL A 9 16.31 -0.30 -3.55
N GLU A 10 15.60 -1.38 -3.25
CA GLU A 10 14.98 -2.23 -4.27
C GLU A 10 14.05 -1.42 -5.18
N SER A 11 13.18 -0.61 -4.58
CA SER A 11 12.18 0.15 -5.35
C SER A 11 12.79 1.19 -6.30
N PHE A 12 14.02 1.62 -6.07
CA PHE A 12 14.71 2.53 -6.98
C PHE A 12 15.18 1.83 -8.27
N ASN A 13 15.20 0.50 -8.26
CA ASN A 13 15.58 -0.29 -9.45
C ASN A 13 14.35 -0.71 -10.29
N LEU A 14 13.14 -0.44 -9.81
CA LEU A 14 11.92 -0.63 -10.59
C LEU A 14 11.85 0.44 -11.69
N ASP A 15 11.58 0.03 -12.92
CA ASP A 15 11.30 0.98 -13.99
C ASP A 15 9.89 1.54 -13.83
N HIS A 16 9.77 2.70 -13.22
CA HIS A 16 8.50 3.37 -12.94
C HIS A 16 7.77 3.82 -14.22
N THR A 17 8.44 3.83 -15.36
CA THR A 17 7.81 4.15 -16.65
C THR A 17 7.19 2.93 -17.33
N ALA A 18 7.52 1.72 -16.88
CA ALA A 18 7.09 0.46 -17.48
C ALA A 18 5.97 -0.24 -16.72
N VAL A 19 5.57 0.29 -15.57
CA VAL A 19 4.50 -0.30 -14.75
C VAL A 19 3.13 0.25 -15.11
N ALA A 20 2.08 -0.49 -14.76
CA ALA A 20 0.69 -0.09 -14.93
C ALA A 20 -0.05 -0.17 -13.58
N ALA A 21 -0.26 0.98 -12.94
CA ALA A 21 -1.02 1.07 -11.69
C ALA A 21 -2.54 1.03 -11.97
N PRO A 22 -3.35 0.57 -10.99
CA PRO A 22 -2.93 0.09 -9.67
C PRO A 22 -2.34 -1.32 -9.74
N PHE A 23 -1.47 -1.66 -8.77
CA PHE A 23 -0.89 -2.99 -8.70
C PHE A 23 -0.46 -3.37 -7.29
N ILE A 24 -0.25 -4.67 -7.08
CA ILE A 24 0.39 -5.24 -5.89
C ILE A 24 1.59 -6.06 -6.37
N ARG A 25 2.76 -5.72 -5.86
CA ARG A 25 4.04 -6.31 -6.28
C ARG A 25 4.83 -6.76 -5.05
N LEU A 26 5.38 -7.97 -5.11
CA LEU A 26 6.41 -8.35 -4.13
C LEU A 26 7.66 -7.50 -4.37
N ALA A 27 7.93 -6.58 -3.46
CA ALA A 27 9.07 -5.67 -3.55
C ALA A 27 10.33 -6.29 -2.98
N ASP A 28 10.23 -7.00 -1.86
CA ASP A 28 11.39 -7.62 -1.22
C ASP A 28 10.98 -8.83 -0.38
N ARG A 29 11.86 -9.82 -0.34
CA ARG A 29 11.77 -10.99 0.52
C ARG A 29 13.08 -11.14 1.26
N LYS A 30 13.03 -11.19 2.58
CA LYS A 30 14.22 -11.24 3.42
C LYS A 30 14.14 -12.37 4.41
N GLU A 31 15.16 -13.24 4.41
CA GLU A 31 15.35 -14.24 5.45
C GLU A 31 16.10 -13.60 6.63
N LEU A 32 15.59 -13.81 7.83
CA LEU A 32 16.19 -13.32 9.06
C LEU A 32 17.12 -14.39 9.65
N PRO A 33 18.07 -14.01 10.56
CA PRO A 33 19.11 -14.93 11.04
C PRO A 33 18.62 -16.22 11.68
N HIS A 34 17.40 -16.25 12.21
CA HIS A 34 16.83 -17.43 12.88
C HIS A 34 15.79 -18.18 12.03
N GLY A 35 15.76 -17.92 10.71
CA GLY A 35 14.91 -18.64 9.78
C GLY A 35 13.56 -18.02 9.48
N ASP A 36 13.16 -16.99 10.19
CA ASP A 36 11.95 -16.24 9.87
C ASP A 36 12.13 -15.49 8.55
N VAL A 37 11.01 -15.23 7.88
CA VAL A 37 10.96 -14.51 6.60
C VAL A 37 10.11 -13.27 6.76
N LEU A 38 10.55 -12.17 6.18
CA LEU A 38 9.73 -10.97 5.94
C LEU A 38 9.45 -10.83 4.46
N THR A 39 8.24 -10.44 4.12
CA THR A 39 7.89 -10.03 2.76
C THR A 39 7.35 -8.61 2.78
N LYS A 40 7.77 -7.83 1.79
CA LYS A 40 7.38 -6.42 1.63
C LYS A 40 6.70 -6.26 0.28
N PHE A 41 5.51 -5.68 0.31
CA PHE A 41 4.69 -5.49 -0.89
C PHE A 41 4.52 -4.02 -1.20
N ASP A 42 4.64 -3.71 -2.47
CA ASP A 42 4.35 -2.42 -3.07
C ASP A 42 2.88 -2.42 -3.45
N VAL A 43 2.08 -1.68 -2.71
CA VAL A 43 0.64 -1.50 -2.97
C VAL A 43 0.49 -0.13 -3.63
N ARG A 44 0.48 -0.12 -4.97
CA ARG A 44 0.51 1.10 -5.76
C ARG A 44 -0.89 1.50 -6.19
N PHE A 45 -1.27 2.73 -5.88
CA PHE A 45 -2.61 3.27 -6.19
C PHE A 45 -2.63 4.04 -7.51
N THR A 46 -1.63 4.89 -7.75
CA THR A 46 -1.65 5.79 -8.89
C THR A 46 -0.45 5.56 -9.80
N GLN A 47 -0.63 5.89 -11.09
CA GLN A 47 0.40 5.73 -12.09
C GLN A 47 1.59 6.64 -11.79
N PRO A 48 2.79 6.09 -11.58
CA PRO A 48 3.98 6.88 -11.31
C PRO A 48 4.23 7.94 -12.38
N ASN A 49 4.59 9.14 -11.91
CA ASN A 49 4.89 10.31 -12.75
C ASN A 49 3.72 10.84 -13.60
N VAL A 50 2.50 10.29 -13.40
CA VAL A 50 1.27 10.73 -14.07
C VAL A 50 0.29 11.31 -13.07
N ALA A 51 0.09 10.62 -11.94
CA ALA A 51 -0.84 11.04 -10.90
C ALA A 51 -0.29 10.69 -9.51
N HIS A 52 -0.79 11.38 -8.51
CA HIS A 52 -0.49 11.10 -7.10
C HIS A 52 -1.75 11.34 -6.25
N LEU A 53 -1.77 10.73 -5.07
CA LEU A 53 -2.81 10.98 -4.08
C LEU A 53 -2.53 12.30 -3.35
N GLU A 54 -3.58 13.01 -2.96
CA GLU A 54 -3.43 14.15 -2.04
C GLU A 54 -3.08 13.65 -0.64
N MET A 55 -2.40 14.47 0.17
CA MET A 55 -1.88 14.02 1.47
C MET A 55 -2.96 13.66 2.48
N ASP A 56 -4.13 14.29 2.43
CA ASP A 56 -5.26 13.92 3.28
C ASP A 56 -5.82 12.53 2.94
N ALA A 57 -5.82 12.17 1.66
CA ALA A 57 -6.15 10.81 1.22
C ALA A 57 -5.09 9.80 1.68
N VAL A 58 -3.81 10.12 1.49
CA VAL A 58 -2.68 9.26 1.93
C VAL A 58 -2.78 8.98 3.42
N HIS A 59 -2.96 10.00 4.23
CA HIS A 59 -3.03 9.89 5.68
C HIS A 59 -4.25 9.05 6.12
N SER A 60 -5.40 9.26 5.49
CA SER A 60 -6.61 8.54 5.83
C SER A 60 -6.59 7.08 5.35
N ILE A 61 -5.97 6.80 4.22
CA ILE A 61 -5.73 5.42 3.76
C ILE A 61 -4.78 4.71 4.73
N GLU A 62 -3.71 5.38 5.16
CA GLU A 62 -2.77 4.80 6.12
C GLU A 62 -3.48 4.35 7.40
N HIS A 63 -4.25 5.24 8.03
CA HIS A 63 -4.99 4.92 9.25
C HIS A 63 -6.01 3.81 9.03
N SER A 64 -6.82 3.95 8.00
CA SER A 64 -7.92 3.03 7.72
C SER A 64 -7.43 1.63 7.36
N PHE A 65 -6.44 1.53 6.49
CA PHE A 65 -5.87 0.25 6.08
C PHE A 65 -5.11 -0.41 7.24
N ALA A 66 -4.27 0.34 7.94
CA ALA A 66 -3.47 -0.20 9.05
C ALA A 66 -4.35 -0.78 10.16
N GLU A 67 -5.46 -0.14 10.46
CA GLU A 67 -6.42 -0.64 11.46
C GLU A 67 -7.17 -1.85 10.92
N CYS A 68 -7.77 -1.75 9.74
CA CYS A 68 -8.61 -2.81 9.18
C CYS A 68 -7.85 -4.08 8.83
N VAL A 69 -6.62 -3.98 8.30
CA VAL A 69 -5.85 -5.16 7.87
C VAL A 69 -5.54 -6.10 9.04
N ARG A 70 -5.40 -5.56 10.23
CA ARG A 70 -5.11 -6.36 11.43
C ARG A 70 -6.31 -7.19 11.91
N ASP A 71 -7.51 -6.91 11.43
CA ASP A 71 -8.68 -7.77 11.62
C ASP A 71 -8.64 -9.00 10.71
N HIS A 72 -7.86 -8.95 9.63
CA HIS A 72 -7.76 -10.02 8.62
C HIS A 72 -6.48 -10.84 8.74
N SER A 73 -5.43 -10.32 9.36
CA SER A 73 -4.15 -11.02 9.50
C SER A 73 -3.38 -10.55 10.73
N ALA A 74 -2.91 -11.51 11.52
CA ALA A 74 -2.00 -11.26 12.64
C ALA A 74 -0.54 -11.10 12.19
N GLN A 75 -0.24 -11.28 10.92
CA GLN A 75 1.13 -11.27 10.38
C GLN A 75 1.55 -9.90 9.84
N VAL A 76 0.70 -8.89 9.93
CA VAL A 76 1.04 -7.54 9.51
C VAL A 76 2.05 -6.92 10.46
N ILE A 77 3.14 -6.41 9.92
CA ILE A 77 4.16 -5.69 10.69
C ILE A 77 3.91 -4.19 10.57
N ASP A 78 3.80 -3.69 9.35
CA ASP A 78 3.60 -2.26 9.12
C ASP A 78 2.95 -1.98 7.76
N PHE A 79 2.30 -0.84 7.68
CA PHE A 79 1.76 -0.28 6.44
C PHE A 79 2.02 1.22 6.45
N GLY A 80 2.79 1.70 5.49
CA GLY A 80 3.20 3.10 5.46
C GLY A 80 3.27 3.68 4.05
N PRO A 81 3.08 4.99 3.91
CA PRO A 81 3.05 5.63 2.60
C PRO A 81 4.45 5.82 2.01
N MET A 82 4.49 5.85 0.69
CA MET A 82 5.67 6.29 -0.07
C MET A 82 5.69 7.82 -0.16
N GLY A 83 6.88 8.40 -0.10
CA GLY A 83 7.04 9.85 -0.19
C GLY A 83 6.57 10.46 -1.52
N CYS A 84 6.50 9.66 -2.59
CA CYS A 84 5.99 10.09 -3.90
C CYS A 84 4.46 10.17 -3.97
N GLN A 85 3.74 9.73 -2.94
CA GLN A 85 2.29 9.79 -2.84
C GLN A 85 1.55 8.90 -3.86
N THR A 86 2.24 7.90 -4.43
CA THR A 86 1.64 7.00 -5.43
C THR A 86 1.23 5.65 -4.85
N GLY A 87 1.67 5.32 -3.65
CA GLY A 87 1.35 4.05 -3.03
C GLY A 87 1.88 3.89 -1.62
N PHE A 88 1.85 2.66 -1.15
CA PHE A 88 2.18 2.28 0.22
C PHE A 88 3.02 1.01 0.22
N TYR A 89 3.79 0.80 1.28
CA TYR A 89 4.41 -0.48 1.55
C TYR A 89 3.64 -1.22 2.64
N LEU A 90 3.38 -2.49 2.37
CA LEU A 90 2.84 -3.44 3.35
C LEU A 90 3.95 -4.43 3.71
N ILE A 91 4.32 -4.48 4.98
CA ILE A 91 5.36 -5.38 5.50
C ILE A 91 4.68 -6.49 6.30
N MET A 92 4.97 -7.74 5.93
CA MET A 92 4.38 -8.93 6.53
C MET A 92 5.45 -9.83 7.14
N SER A 93 5.15 -10.43 8.27
CA SER A 93 5.90 -11.61 8.72
C SER A 93 5.41 -12.82 7.94
N GLY A 94 6.33 -13.67 7.52
CA GLY A 94 6.03 -14.85 6.72
C GLY A 94 6.36 -14.69 5.25
N ASP A 95 6.37 -15.83 4.55
CA ASP A 95 6.66 -15.92 3.12
C ASP A 95 5.34 -15.93 2.35
N HIS A 96 4.88 -14.75 1.99
CA HIS A 96 3.57 -14.57 1.34
C HIS A 96 3.69 -14.46 -0.17
N ALA A 97 2.78 -15.09 -0.89
CA ALA A 97 2.64 -14.94 -2.34
C ALA A 97 1.82 -13.68 -2.68
N PRO A 98 2.10 -13.02 -3.82
CA PRO A 98 1.32 -11.85 -4.25
C PRO A 98 -0.19 -12.11 -4.33
N GLU A 99 -0.61 -13.31 -4.72
CA GLU A 99 -2.03 -13.70 -4.80
C GLU A 99 -2.72 -13.64 -3.45
N ASP A 100 -2.05 -14.14 -2.42
CA ASP A 100 -2.60 -14.13 -1.04
C ASP A 100 -2.67 -12.71 -0.49
N ILE A 101 -1.69 -11.89 -0.81
CA ILE A 101 -1.68 -10.48 -0.40
C ILE A 101 -2.73 -9.67 -1.16
N ARG A 102 -2.95 -9.94 -2.46
CA ARG A 102 -4.09 -9.35 -3.19
C ARG A 102 -5.40 -9.63 -2.47
N ASP A 103 -5.64 -10.87 -2.08
CA ASP A 103 -6.88 -11.26 -1.40
C ASP A 103 -7.01 -10.56 -0.04
N LEU A 104 -5.92 -10.47 0.71
CA LEU A 104 -5.86 -9.75 1.98
C LEU A 104 -6.17 -8.24 1.78
N VAL A 105 -5.55 -7.63 0.81
CA VAL A 105 -5.73 -6.19 0.51
C VAL A 105 -7.18 -5.92 0.10
N LEU A 106 -7.76 -6.74 -0.77
CA LEU A 106 -9.14 -6.55 -1.23
C LEU A 106 -10.14 -6.75 -0.08
N ALA A 107 -9.93 -7.74 0.77
CA ALA A 107 -10.78 -7.94 1.95
C ALA A 107 -10.69 -6.75 2.91
N THR A 108 -9.49 -6.23 3.13
CA THR A 108 -9.24 -5.05 3.96
C THR A 108 -9.95 -3.83 3.38
N MET A 109 -9.83 -3.60 2.08
CA MET A 109 -10.44 -2.45 1.42
C MET A 109 -11.97 -2.51 1.41
N ALA A 110 -12.54 -3.71 1.30
CA ALA A 110 -13.98 -3.89 1.46
C ALA A 110 -14.46 -3.41 2.83
N GLN A 111 -13.72 -3.73 3.89
CA GLN A 111 -14.01 -3.23 5.24
C GLN A 111 -13.82 -1.72 5.34
N MET A 112 -12.77 -1.17 4.73
CA MET A 112 -12.53 0.29 4.72
C MET A 112 -13.70 1.06 4.12
N LEU A 113 -14.33 0.52 3.09
CA LEU A 113 -15.49 1.16 2.44
C LEU A 113 -16.73 1.18 3.34
N GLU A 114 -16.78 0.38 4.38
CA GLU A 114 -17.86 0.37 5.37
C GLU A 114 -17.64 1.33 6.54
N LEU A 115 -16.44 1.93 6.65
CA LEU A 115 -16.13 2.87 7.72
C LEU A 115 -16.97 4.14 7.60
N THR A 116 -17.46 4.63 8.74
CA THR A 116 -18.21 5.89 8.84
C THR A 116 -17.33 7.06 9.29
N GLU A 117 -16.11 6.75 9.74
CA GLU A 117 -15.09 7.73 10.14
C GLU A 117 -13.70 7.13 9.92
N VAL A 118 -12.70 7.99 9.78
CA VAL A 118 -11.30 7.56 9.72
C VAL A 118 -10.87 7.16 11.13
N PRO A 119 -10.31 5.95 11.33
CA PRO A 119 -9.86 5.51 12.65
C PRO A 119 -8.78 6.43 13.22
N ALA A 120 -8.87 6.69 14.53
CA ALA A 120 -7.89 7.47 15.28
C ALA A 120 -7.64 8.90 14.73
N ALA A 121 -8.60 9.48 14.05
CA ALA A 121 -8.52 10.83 13.49
C ALA A 121 -8.80 11.89 14.57
N ASN A 122 -7.95 11.95 15.58
CA ASN A 122 -8.08 12.88 16.70
C ASN A 122 -6.68 13.25 17.25
N GLU A 123 -6.62 14.29 18.05
CA GLU A 123 -5.35 14.82 18.55
C GLU A 123 -4.63 13.92 19.57
N VAL A 124 -5.36 13.01 20.20
CA VAL A 124 -4.77 12.10 21.20
C VAL A 124 -4.05 10.92 20.51
N GLN A 125 -4.64 10.38 19.46
CA GLN A 125 -4.14 9.17 18.80
C GLN A 125 -3.36 9.45 17.52
N CYS A 126 -3.37 10.66 17.01
CA CYS A 126 -2.73 11.04 15.77
C CYS A 126 -1.91 12.31 15.93
N GLY A 127 -0.76 12.38 15.26
CA GLY A 127 0.11 13.56 15.27
C GLY A 127 -0.49 14.78 14.57
N TRP A 128 -1.49 14.57 13.70
CA TRP A 128 -2.25 15.64 13.05
C TRP A 128 -3.68 15.16 12.80
N GLY A 129 -4.46 15.12 13.85
CA GLY A 129 -5.80 14.52 13.86
C GLY A 129 -6.82 15.22 12.96
N ALA A 130 -6.60 16.47 12.60
CA ALA A 130 -7.48 17.22 11.70
C ALA A 130 -7.17 16.96 10.20
N HIS A 131 -6.06 16.32 9.89
CA HIS A 131 -5.57 16.13 8.52
C HIS A 131 -6.09 14.82 7.93
N HIS A 132 -7.40 14.66 7.85
CA HIS A 132 -8.05 13.45 7.33
C HIS A 132 -9.23 13.78 6.42
N SER A 133 -9.52 12.88 5.50
CA SER A 133 -10.69 12.91 4.63
C SER A 133 -11.21 11.51 4.38
N LEU A 134 -12.35 11.18 4.97
CA LEU A 134 -13.04 9.92 4.71
C LEU A 134 -13.44 9.78 3.24
N ASP A 135 -13.95 10.87 2.64
CA ASP A 135 -14.39 10.88 1.25
C ASP A 135 -13.22 10.66 0.29
N ALA A 136 -12.06 11.26 0.54
CA ALA A 136 -10.87 11.07 -0.28
C ALA A 136 -10.33 9.64 -0.16
N MET A 137 -10.35 9.06 1.02
CA MET A 137 -9.99 7.66 1.24
C MET A 137 -10.93 6.74 0.46
N ARG A 138 -12.24 6.95 0.57
CA ARG A 138 -13.23 6.15 -0.14
C ARG A 138 -13.04 6.22 -1.65
N ALA A 139 -12.86 7.41 -2.22
CA ALA A 139 -12.67 7.59 -3.65
C ALA A 139 -11.43 6.82 -4.15
N ALA A 140 -10.31 6.91 -3.43
CA ALA A 140 -9.08 6.20 -3.79
C ALA A 140 -9.23 4.68 -3.70
N VAL A 141 -9.90 4.18 -2.67
CA VAL A 141 -10.13 2.74 -2.47
C VAL A 141 -11.10 2.19 -3.51
N GLU A 142 -12.16 2.93 -3.85
CA GLU A 142 -13.09 2.56 -4.92
C GLU A 142 -12.39 2.46 -6.27
N GLU A 143 -11.53 3.42 -6.59
CA GLU A 143 -10.73 3.39 -7.82
C GLU A 143 -9.77 2.20 -7.85
N PHE A 144 -9.07 1.93 -6.75
CA PHE A 144 -8.17 0.78 -6.64
C PHE A 144 -8.93 -0.54 -6.83
N THR A 145 -10.04 -0.73 -6.12
CA THR A 145 -10.82 -1.98 -6.16
C THR A 145 -11.56 -2.19 -7.49
N ALA A 146 -11.81 -1.12 -8.24
CA ALA A 146 -12.36 -1.24 -9.59
C ALA A 146 -11.43 -1.99 -10.54
N HIS A 147 -10.12 -2.06 -10.24
CA HIS A 147 -9.11 -2.77 -11.01
C HIS A 147 -8.70 -4.11 -10.37
N ALA A 148 -9.56 -4.72 -9.56
CA ALA A 148 -9.23 -5.92 -8.78
C ALA A 148 -8.65 -7.07 -9.62
N ASP A 149 -9.10 -7.24 -10.85
CA ASP A 149 -8.67 -8.31 -11.74
C ASP A 149 -7.27 -8.08 -12.36
N GLU A 150 -6.73 -6.87 -12.23
CA GLU A 150 -5.50 -6.46 -12.89
C GLU A 150 -4.33 -6.23 -11.92
N LEU A 151 -4.55 -6.37 -10.62
CA LEU A 151 -3.58 -5.94 -9.59
C LEU A 151 -2.24 -6.66 -9.63
N LEU A 152 -2.20 -7.88 -10.13
CA LEU A 152 -0.96 -8.66 -10.24
C LEU A 152 -0.24 -8.48 -11.58
N ALA A 153 -0.85 -7.78 -12.53
CA ALA A 153 -0.25 -7.44 -13.82
C ALA A 153 0.51 -6.12 -13.68
N VAL A 154 1.72 -6.18 -13.12
CA VAL A 154 2.52 -5.00 -12.75
C VAL A 154 3.11 -4.30 -13.97
N MET A 155 3.66 -5.05 -14.90
CA MET A 155 4.31 -4.50 -16.10
C MET A 155 3.32 -4.33 -17.24
N ARG A 156 3.55 -3.26 -18.03
CA ARG A 156 2.79 -3.04 -19.28
C ARG A 156 3.30 -3.95 -20.39
#